data_7bc522276c5598d947f9f4c9487eec08
#
_entry.id   7bc522276c5598d947f9f4c9487eec08
#
_cell.length_a   1.000
_cell.length_b   1.000
_cell.length_c   1.000
_cell.angle_alpha   90.00
_cell.angle_beta   90.00
_cell.angle_gamma   90.00
#
_symmetry.space_group_name_H-M   'P 1'
#
loop_
_entity.id
_entity.type
_entity.pdbx_description
1 polymer ?
#
loop_
_entity_poly.entity_id
_entity_poly.type
_entity_poly.pdbx_seq_one_letter_code
_entity_poly.pdbx_strand_id
1 'polypeptide(L)'
;MLDLIIKNGQCYINGQLENKDIAVKDGKILKIGDISEDAKESYDAKNQTVLPGCIDTQTHFREPGSTDTEDLNSGSRAAVAGGITAVFEMPNTNPPTSNIKEFQRKLDLAKNRMYCNCLLYTSDAADES
;
A
#
# COMPACT_ATOMS: atom_id res chain seq x y z
N MET A 1 -14.07 -8.78 -19.68
CA MET A 1 -13.19 -9.73 -18.96
C MET A 1 -12.61 -8.98 -17.78
N LEU A 2 -12.68 -9.54 -16.58
CA LEU A 2 -12.10 -9.00 -15.34
C LEU A 2 -10.57 -9.14 -15.37
N ASP A 3 -9.88 -8.36 -14.53
CA ASP A 3 -8.43 -8.51 -14.39
C ASP A 3 -8.10 -9.63 -13.40
N LEU A 4 -8.79 -9.66 -12.26
CA LEU A 4 -8.59 -10.66 -11.22
C LEU A 4 -9.92 -11.05 -10.58
N ILE A 5 -10.07 -12.32 -10.22
CA ILE A 5 -11.09 -12.79 -9.28
C ILE A 5 -10.38 -13.43 -8.09
N ILE A 6 -10.78 -13.03 -6.88
CA ILE A 6 -10.45 -13.74 -5.64
C ILE A 6 -11.67 -14.59 -5.29
N LYS A 7 -11.49 -15.90 -5.26
CA LYS A 7 -12.58 -16.88 -5.01
C LYS A 7 -12.51 -17.44 -3.60
N ASN A 8 -13.68 -17.88 -3.10
CA ASN A 8 -13.80 -18.63 -1.85
C ASN A 8 -13.18 -17.90 -0.64
N GLY A 9 -13.31 -16.58 -0.58
CA GLY A 9 -12.78 -15.77 0.54
C GLY A 9 -13.80 -15.61 1.66
N GLN A 10 -13.33 -15.66 2.93
CA GLN A 10 -14.10 -15.17 4.08
C GLN A 10 -13.88 -13.66 4.15
N CYS A 11 -14.67 -12.93 3.37
CA CYS A 11 -14.52 -11.48 3.22
C CYS A 11 -15.14 -10.74 4.42
N TYR A 12 -14.39 -9.82 5.00
CA TYR A 12 -14.90 -8.96 6.07
C TYR A 12 -15.67 -7.78 5.47
N ILE A 13 -17.00 -7.85 5.58
CA ILE A 13 -17.92 -6.90 4.96
C ILE A 13 -18.88 -6.38 6.04
N ASN A 14 -18.97 -5.05 6.21
CA ASN A 14 -19.90 -4.42 7.15
C ASN A 14 -19.85 -5.00 8.57
N GLY A 15 -18.66 -5.35 9.06
CA GLY A 15 -18.51 -5.87 10.41
C GLY A 15 -18.70 -7.39 10.54
N GLN A 16 -18.92 -8.11 9.46
CA GLN A 16 -19.15 -9.56 9.46
C GLN A 16 -18.26 -10.28 8.44
N LEU A 17 -17.99 -11.55 8.69
CA LEU A 17 -17.34 -12.43 7.72
C LEU A 17 -18.38 -13.11 6.86
N GLU A 18 -18.27 -12.94 5.54
CA GLU A 18 -19.14 -13.55 4.55
C GLU A 18 -18.31 -14.32 3.52
N ASN A 19 -18.75 -15.52 3.14
CA ASN A 19 -18.13 -16.26 2.04
C ASN A 19 -18.53 -15.60 0.72
N LYS A 20 -17.62 -14.91 0.07
CA LYS A 20 -17.83 -14.15 -1.17
C LYS A 20 -16.60 -14.21 -2.06
N ASP A 21 -16.86 -14.03 -3.36
CA ASP A 21 -15.83 -13.74 -4.34
C ASP A 21 -15.66 -12.22 -4.52
N ILE A 22 -14.47 -11.80 -4.96
CA ILE A 22 -14.16 -10.40 -5.25
C ILE A 22 -13.71 -10.29 -6.70
N ALA A 23 -14.43 -9.49 -7.50
CA ALA A 23 -14.04 -9.15 -8.85
C ALA A 23 -13.27 -7.82 -8.88
N VAL A 24 -12.11 -7.82 -9.54
CA VAL A 24 -11.27 -6.63 -9.74
C VAL A 24 -11.16 -6.32 -11.22
N LYS A 25 -11.31 -5.05 -11.56
CA LYS A 25 -11.08 -4.52 -12.90
C LYS A 25 -10.50 -3.10 -12.83
N ASP A 26 -9.52 -2.84 -13.68
CA ASP A 26 -8.84 -1.54 -13.78
C ASP A 26 -8.36 -1.04 -12.41
N GLY A 27 -7.79 -1.95 -11.59
CA GLY A 27 -7.27 -1.65 -10.26
C GLY A 27 -8.32 -1.35 -9.18
N LYS A 28 -9.61 -1.63 -9.45
CA LYS A 28 -10.71 -1.38 -8.52
C LYS A 28 -11.53 -2.62 -8.26
N ILE A 29 -12.06 -2.74 -7.05
CA ILE A 29 -13.08 -3.74 -6.74
C ILE A 29 -14.36 -3.34 -7.48
N LEU A 30 -14.76 -4.19 -8.43
CA LEU A 30 -15.95 -3.98 -9.24
C LEU A 30 -17.20 -4.56 -8.56
N LYS A 31 -17.06 -5.74 -7.96
CA LYS A 31 -18.17 -6.50 -7.35
C LYS A 31 -17.66 -7.40 -6.23
N ILE A 32 -18.45 -7.56 -5.19
CA ILE A 32 -18.28 -8.58 -4.14
C ILE A 32 -19.56 -9.41 -4.11
N GLY A 33 -19.44 -10.72 -4.20
CA GLY A 33 -20.59 -11.64 -4.26
C GLY A 33 -20.31 -12.82 -5.16
N ASP A 34 -21.37 -13.43 -5.68
CA ASP A 34 -21.24 -14.52 -6.64
C ASP A 34 -20.78 -13.97 -8.00
N ILE A 35 -19.69 -14.50 -8.53
CA ILE A 35 -19.05 -14.03 -9.77
C ILE A 35 -18.96 -15.19 -10.74
N SER A 36 -19.63 -15.03 -11.88
CA SER A 36 -19.64 -16.01 -12.96
C SER A 36 -18.82 -15.60 -14.18
N GLU A 37 -18.33 -14.37 -14.18
CA GLU A 37 -17.55 -13.81 -15.28
C GLU A 37 -16.12 -14.36 -15.32
N ASP A 38 -15.55 -14.41 -16.52
CA ASP A 38 -14.15 -14.78 -16.70
C ASP A 38 -13.19 -13.65 -16.34
N ALA A 39 -12.03 -14.01 -15.80
CA ALA A 39 -10.95 -13.09 -15.48
C ALA A 39 -9.62 -13.56 -16.12
N LYS A 40 -8.69 -12.61 -16.27
CA LYS A 40 -7.31 -12.89 -16.71
C LYS A 40 -6.58 -13.74 -15.68
N GLU A 41 -6.81 -13.44 -14.39
CA GLU A 41 -6.21 -14.14 -13.26
C GLU A 41 -7.29 -14.55 -12.25
N SER A 42 -7.06 -15.68 -11.57
CA SER A 42 -7.93 -16.17 -10.51
C SER A 42 -7.09 -16.64 -9.34
N TYR A 43 -7.44 -16.20 -8.13
CA TYR A 43 -6.82 -16.62 -6.89
C TYR A 43 -7.88 -17.30 -6.00
N ASP A 44 -7.62 -18.53 -5.58
CA ASP A 44 -8.47 -19.22 -4.62
C ASP A 44 -7.99 -18.95 -3.20
N ALA A 45 -8.77 -18.21 -2.45
CA ALA A 45 -8.49 -17.86 -1.06
C ALA A 45 -8.68 -19.03 -0.08
N LYS A 46 -9.21 -20.17 -0.51
CA LYS A 46 -9.36 -21.41 0.29
C LYS A 46 -9.98 -21.17 1.67
N ASN A 47 -11.02 -20.37 1.72
CA ASN A 47 -11.69 -19.92 2.95
C ASN A 47 -10.80 -19.10 3.92
N GLN A 48 -9.69 -18.57 3.44
CA GLN A 48 -8.91 -17.62 4.24
C GLN A 48 -9.68 -16.31 4.41
N THR A 49 -9.41 -15.62 5.51
CA THR A 49 -9.98 -14.28 5.75
C THR A 49 -9.39 -13.28 4.76
N VAL A 50 -10.28 -12.57 4.07
CA VAL A 50 -9.91 -11.51 3.14
C VAL A 50 -10.30 -10.17 3.75
N LEU A 51 -9.31 -9.33 3.94
CA LEU A 51 -9.44 -8.01 4.55
C LEU A 51 -9.03 -6.93 3.54
N PRO A 52 -9.53 -5.69 3.69
CA PRO A 52 -8.91 -4.53 3.05
C PRO A 52 -7.43 -4.44 3.40
N GLY A 53 -6.59 -3.99 2.47
CA GLY A 53 -5.18 -3.73 2.74
C GLY A 53 -5.01 -2.72 3.88
N CYS A 54 -4.09 -3.00 4.79
CA CYS A 54 -3.80 -2.08 5.90
C CYS A 54 -3.13 -0.79 5.40
N ILE A 55 -3.36 0.29 6.13
CA ILE A 55 -2.70 1.58 5.92
C ILE A 55 -1.85 1.88 7.15
N ASP A 56 -0.55 2.06 6.95
CA ASP A 56 0.35 2.53 8.00
C ASP A 56 0.43 4.05 7.92
N THR A 57 -0.10 4.73 8.92
CA THR A 57 -0.19 6.19 8.95
C THR A 57 1.03 6.88 9.55
N GLN A 58 2.07 6.14 9.94
CA GLN A 58 3.30 6.69 10.51
C GLN A 58 4.51 5.81 10.20
N THR A 59 4.95 5.82 8.95
CA THR A 59 6.09 5.04 8.48
C THR A 59 7.35 5.88 8.45
N HIS A 60 8.46 5.32 8.88
CA HIS A 60 9.77 5.94 8.86
C HIS A 60 10.73 5.17 7.96
N PHE A 61 10.60 5.29 6.65
CA PHE A 61 11.61 4.83 5.71
C PHE A 61 12.88 5.68 5.87
N ARG A 62 14.03 5.08 5.61
CA ARG A 62 15.31 5.70 5.93
C ARG A 62 15.97 6.43 4.78
N GLU A 63 15.24 6.63 3.69
CA GLU A 63 15.73 7.33 2.50
C GLU A 63 14.98 8.66 2.29
N PRO A 64 15.74 9.75 2.07
CA PRO A 64 17.21 9.88 2.00
C PRO A 64 17.88 9.79 3.38
N GLY A 65 19.14 9.33 3.39
CA GLY A 65 20.01 9.36 4.57
C GLY A 65 20.60 8.00 4.92
N SER A 66 19.85 7.13 5.61
CA SER A 66 20.33 5.85 6.11
C SER A 66 19.87 4.67 5.23
N THR A 67 20.20 4.72 3.96
CA THR A 67 19.79 3.70 2.98
C THR A 67 20.45 2.34 3.16
N ASP A 68 21.50 2.26 3.94
CA ASP A 68 22.13 1.03 4.43
C ASP A 68 21.23 0.27 5.41
N THR A 69 20.38 0.97 6.13
CA THR A 69 19.38 0.38 7.03
C THR A 69 18.13 -0.04 6.26
N GLU A 70 17.56 0.88 5.49
CA GLU A 70 16.36 0.66 4.69
C GLU A 70 16.23 1.76 3.63
N ASP A 71 15.86 1.39 2.43
CA ASP A 71 15.49 2.32 1.38
C ASP A 71 13.98 2.25 1.06
N LEU A 72 13.48 3.17 0.23
CA LEU A 72 12.07 3.21 -0.17
C LEU A 72 11.61 1.93 -0.90
N ASN A 73 12.50 1.29 -1.64
CA ASN A 73 12.19 0.05 -2.33
C ASN A 73 12.05 -1.13 -1.37
N SER A 74 13.06 -1.36 -0.52
CA SER A 74 13.08 -2.46 0.43
C SER A 74 11.98 -2.34 1.47
N GLY A 75 11.78 -1.13 2.02
CA GLY A 75 10.74 -0.85 3.01
C GLY A 75 9.33 -1.04 2.45
N SER A 76 9.06 -0.53 1.25
CA SER A 76 7.73 -0.72 0.63
C SER A 76 7.46 -2.18 0.24
N ARG A 77 8.48 -2.95 -0.12
CA ARG A 77 8.35 -4.41 -0.31
C ARG A 77 7.99 -5.13 0.98
N ALA A 78 8.66 -4.77 2.08
CA ALA A 78 8.36 -5.33 3.40
C ALA A 78 6.93 -4.97 3.83
N ALA A 79 6.49 -3.74 3.60
CA ALA A 79 5.13 -3.29 3.86
C ALA A 79 4.10 -4.16 3.13
N VAL A 80 4.25 -4.35 1.82
CA VAL A 80 3.34 -5.20 1.04
C VAL A 80 3.37 -6.66 1.49
N ALA A 81 4.53 -7.19 1.81
CA ALA A 81 4.67 -8.55 2.35
C ALA A 81 3.94 -8.74 3.69
N GLY A 82 3.81 -7.67 4.47
CA GLY A 82 3.02 -7.62 5.71
C GLY A 82 1.54 -7.28 5.53
N GLY A 83 1.05 -7.09 4.28
CA GLY A 83 -0.34 -6.75 4.00
C GLY A 83 -0.66 -5.24 4.06
N ILE A 84 0.35 -4.38 4.10
CA ILE A 84 0.20 -2.92 4.06
C ILE A 84 0.19 -2.46 2.60
N THR A 85 -0.88 -1.79 2.19
CA THR A 85 -1.08 -1.35 0.80
C THR A 85 -0.89 0.15 0.61
N ALA A 86 -0.84 0.91 1.69
CA ALA A 86 -0.54 2.33 1.68
C ALA A 86 0.24 2.72 2.94
N VAL A 87 1.14 3.67 2.79
CA VAL A 87 1.98 4.22 3.87
C VAL A 87 1.95 5.74 3.86
N PHE A 88 2.06 6.32 5.07
CA PHE A 88 2.26 7.74 5.26
C PHE A 88 3.69 7.93 5.77
N GLU A 89 4.56 8.32 4.85
CA GLU A 89 5.99 8.44 5.11
C GLU A 89 6.33 9.76 5.81
N MET A 90 6.95 9.65 6.96
CA MET A 90 7.27 10.79 7.80
C MET A 90 8.47 11.59 7.27
N PRO A 91 8.54 12.90 7.60
CA PRO A 91 9.53 13.83 7.03
C PRO A 91 10.92 13.75 7.65
N ASN A 92 11.13 13.02 8.75
CA ASN A 92 12.36 12.99 9.53
C ASN A 92 13.49 12.15 8.91
N THR A 93 13.82 12.43 7.69
CA THR A 93 14.95 11.85 6.92
C THR A 93 16.17 12.75 6.98
N ASN A 94 17.27 12.37 6.32
CA ASN A 94 18.47 13.21 6.23
C ASN A 94 18.85 13.47 4.75
N PRO A 95 18.63 14.69 4.21
CA PRO A 95 18.02 15.84 4.87
C PRO A 95 16.53 15.61 5.18
N PRO A 96 15.95 16.35 6.15
CA PRO A 96 14.53 16.29 6.46
C PRO A 96 13.68 16.87 5.31
N THR A 97 12.45 16.38 5.18
CA THR A 97 11.52 16.85 4.14
C THR A 97 10.81 18.13 4.61
N SER A 98 11.55 19.21 4.83
CA SER A 98 11.09 20.47 5.43
C SER A 98 10.84 21.60 4.42
N ASN A 99 11.06 21.36 3.13
CA ASN A 99 10.87 22.36 2.08
C ASN A 99 10.56 21.71 0.74
N ILE A 100 10.12 22.52 -0.21
CA ILE A 100 9.70 22.06 -1.55
C ILE A 100 10.83 21.31 -2.28
N LYS A 101 12.08 21.73 -2.13
CA LYS A 101 13.22 21.09 -2.80
C LYS A 101 13.43 19.67 -2.30
N GLU A 102 13.43 19.47 -0.98
CA GLU A 102 13.62 18.14 -0.38
C GLU A 102 12.38 17.26 -0.59
N PHE A 103 11.19 17.84 -0.61
CA PHE A 103 9.96 17.12 -0.99
C PHE A 103 10.04 16.60 -2.43
N GLN A 104 10.42 17.46 -3.39
CA GLN A 104 10.57 17.03 -4.79
C GLN A 104 11.66 15.96 -4.94
N ARG A 105 12.78 16.12 -4.22
CA ARG A 105 13.84 15.11 -4.19
C ARG A 105 13.32 13.75 -3.73
N LYS A 106 12.54 13.74 -2.66
CA LYS A 106 11.96 12.49 -2.11
C LYS A 106 10.96 11.86 -3.07
N LEU A 107 10.13 12.67 -3.75
CA LEU A 107 9.26 12.20 -4.83
C LEU A 107 10.06 11.54 -5.97
N ASP A 108 11.16 12.16 -6.39
CA ASP A 108 12.00 11.62 -7.46
C ASP A 108 12.67 10.30 -7.04
N LEU A 109 13.09 10.18 -5.78
CA LEU A 109 13.62 8.95 -5.20
C LEU A 109 12.57 7.84 -5.14
N ALA A 110 11.31 8.16 -4.85
CA ALA A 110 10.22 7.21 -4.76
C ALA A 110 9.73 6.72 -6.13
N LYS A 111 9.94 7.51 -7.18
CA LYS A 111 9.40 7.26 -8.52
C LYS A 111 9.81 5.90 -9.07
N ASN A 112 8.81 5.08 -9.43
CA ASN A 112 8.98 3.73 -9.97
C ASN A 112 9.74 2.75 -9.04
N ARG A 113 9.81 3.04 -7.75
CA ARG A 113 10.50 2.20 -6.76
C ARG A 113 9.60 1.68 -5.66
N MET A 114 8.43 2.31 -5.47
CA MET A 114 7.48 1.91 -4.42
C MET A 114 6.61 0.73 -4.86
N TYR A 115 6.36 -0.19 -3.94
CA TYR A 115 5.46 -1.33 -4.12
C TYR A 115 4.07 -1.09 -3.54
N CYS A 116 3.89 -0.08 -2.69
CA CYS A 116 2.61 0.35 -2.15
C CYS A 116 2.37 1.84 -2.44
N ASN A 117 1.14 2.29 -2.24
CA ASN A 117 0.84 3.72 -2.28
C ASN A 117 1.60 4.45 -1.17
N CYS A 118 2.15 5.61 -1.48
CA CYS A 118 2.90 6.39 -0.51
C CYS A 118 2.44 7.85 -0.52
N LEU A 119 2.03 8.33 0.63
CA LEU A 119 1.82 9.75 0.89
C LEU A 119 3.04 10.26 1.64
N LEU A 120 3.62 11.34 1.16
CA LEU A 120 4.78 11.98 1.79
C LEU A 120 4.31 13.12 2.68
N TYR A 121 4.74 13.12 3.94
CA TYR A 121 4.57 14.26 4.84
C TYR A 121 5.74 15.25 4.71
N THR A 122 5.43 16.53 4.96
CA THR A 122 6.42 17.58 5.15
C THR A 122 6.42 17.98 6.62
N SER A 123 7.60 18.26 7.20
CA SER A 123 7.69 18.91 8.50
C SER A 123 7.61 20.43 8.33
N ASP A 124 6.97 21.10 9.28
CA ASP A 124 7.21 22.53 9.48
C ASP A 124 8.56 22.70 10.17
N ALA A 125 9.37 23.68 9.74
CA ALA A 125 10.68 23.97 10.33
C ALA A 125 10.62 24.29 11.84
N ALA A 126 9.43 24.52 12.39
CA ALA A 126 9.18 24.76 13.80
C ALA A 126 9.08 23.48 14.66
N ASP A 127 8.84 22.31 14.04
CA ASP A 127 8.63 21.04 14.77
C ASP A 127 9.93 20.26 15.04
N GLU A 128 11.09 20.77 14.61
CA GLU A 128 12.39 20.09 14.72
C GLU A 128 13.30 20.66 15.82
N SER A 129 12.76 21.40 16.77
CA SER A 129 13.53 21.99 17.90
C SER A 129 13.44 21.16 19.18
#